data_fe6e62a5894939ce5936528d35560c8a
#
_entry.id   fe6e62a5894939ce5936528d35560c8a
#
_cell.length_a   1.000
_cell.length_b   1.000
_cell.length_c   1.000
_cell.angle_alpha   90.00
_cell.angle_beta   90.00
_cell.angle_gamma   90.00
#
_symmetry.space_group_name_H-M   'P 1'
#
loop_
_entity.id
_entity.type
_entity.pdbx_description
1 polymer ?
#
loop_
_entity_poly.entity_id
_entity_poly.type
_entity_poly.pdbx_seq_one_letter_code
_entity_poly.pdbx_strand_id
1 'polypeptide(L)'
;IESRCIEFSDETIFKGSIFILVPTQKNKNETVESVKELANKMEFGRICTLSIEEHDKMIGFLSQLTHVIAVSLMNTHDNANLVEYTGDSFRDLTRIAKINEDLWTELFIMNKDILLDEINQFIDSISHFRDSLEQEDTQEMKRLFIQSTKRRDKFNKTDAKKR
;
A
#
# COMPACT_ATOMS: atom_id res chain seq x y z
N ILE A 1 -4.33 -7.06 -7.49
CA ILE A 1 -4.65 -8.43 -7.98
C ILE A 1 -3.33 -9.06 -8.37
N GLU A 2 -2.83 -9.99 -7.54
CA GLU A 2 -1.50 -10.59 -7.71
C GLU A 2 -1.52 -11.94 -8.46
N SER A 3 -2.70 -12.40 -8.89
CA SER A 3 -2.85 -13.67 -9.61
C SER A 3 -2.45 -13.54 -11.08
N ARG A 4 -1.57 -14.40 -11.56
CA ARG A 4 -1.01 -14.34 -12.91
C ARG A 4 -1.64 -15.32 -13.91
N CYS A 5 -2.40 -16.30 -13.45
CA CYS A 5 -2.90 -17.38 -14.30
C CYS A 5 -4.41 -17.28 -14.48
N ILE A 6 -4.89 -17.67 -15.68
CA ILE A 6 -6.32 -17.74 -16.00
C ILE A 6 -7.09 -18.66 -15.04
N GLU A 7 -6.40 -19.62 -14.44
CA GLU A 7 -6.94 -20.55 -13.43
C GLU A 7 -7.46 -19.84 -12.17
N PHE A 8 -6.99 -18.62 -11.90
CA PHE A 8 -7.43 -17.77 -10.79
C PHE A 8 -8.40 -16.68 -11.24
N SER A 9 -8.91 -16.75 -12.47
CA SER A 9 -9.89 -15.78 -12.93
C SER A 9 -11.22 -16.01 -12.24
N ASP A 10 -11.81 -14.93 -11.72
CA ASP A 10 -13.11 -14.92 -11.05
C ASP A 10 -13.88 -13.69 -11.54
N GLU A 11 -15.14 -13.86 -11.92
CA GLU A 11 -15.97 -12.76 -12.40
C GLU A 11 -16.21 -11.68 -11.32
N THR A 12 -16.05 -12.04 -10.06
CA THR A 12 -16.25 -11.13 -8.91
C THR A 12 -14.99 -10.41 -8.45
N ILE A 13 -13.84 -10.68 -9.09
CA ILE A 13 -12.52 -10.18 -8.65
C ILE A 13 -12.44 -8.65 -8.52
N PHE A 14 -13.24 -7.94 -9.31
CA PHE A 14 -13.28 -6.47 -9.31
C PHE A 14 -14.36 -5.89 -8.41
N LYS A 15 -15.29 -6.72 -7.95
CA LYS A 15 -16.45 -6.28 -7.18
C LYS A 15 -16.04 -5.58 -5.88
N GLY A 16 -16.51 -4.37 -5.72
CA GLY A 16 -16.19 -3.55 -4.53
C GLY A 16 -14.77 -2.96 -4.52
N SER A 17 -13.91 -3.31 -5.47
CA SER A 17 -12.56 -2.76 -5.60
C SER A 17 -12.58 -1.29 -6.05
N ILE A 18 -11.46 -0.60 -5.87
CA ILE A 18 -11.28 0.77 -6.38
C ILE A 18 -10.73 0.70 -7.79
N PHE A 19 -11.38 1.39 -8.72
CA PHE A 19 -10.87 1.62 -10.08
C PHE A 19 -10.20 2.99 -10.14
N ILE A 20 -8.92 3.03 -10.43
CA ILE A 20 -8.15 4.27 -10.56
C ILE A 20 -7.98 4.58 -12.02
N LEU A 21 -8.47 5.73 -12.45
CA LEU A 21 -8.40 6.24 -13.81
C LEU A 21 -7.40 7.39 -13.86
N VAL A 22 -6.40 7.29 -14.75
CA VAL A 22 -5.34 8.27 -14.91
C VAL A 22 -5.35 8.80 -16.36
N PRO A 23 -6.30 9.68 -16.72
CA PRO A 23 -6.39 10.21 -18.06
C PRO A 23 -5.26 11.19 -18.33
N THR A 24 -4.75 11.17 -19.56
CA THR A 24 -3.78 12.14 -20.07
C THR A 24 -4.45 13.14 -21.02
N GLN A 25 -3.75 14.19 -21.40
CA GLN A 25 -4.24 15.16 -22.40
C GLN A 25 -4.54 14.54 -23.77
N LYS A 26 -4.04 13.33 -24.06
CA LYS A 26 -4.29 12.60 -25.29
C LYS A 26 -5.63 11.86 -25.30
N ASN A 27 -6.25 11.69 -24.13
CA ASN A 27 -7.50 10.95 -24.01
C ASN A 27 -8.69 11.89 -24.24
N LYS A 28 -9.60 11.50 -25.13
CA LYS A 28 -10.86 12.22 -25.35
C LYS A 28 -11.80 11.99 -24.15
N ASN A 29 -12.59 13.00 -23.80
CA ASN A 29 -13.57 12.90 -22.73
C ASN A 29 -14.56 11.72 -22.95
N GLU A 30 -15.00 11.48 -24.16
CA GLU A 30 -15.88 10.35 -24.53
C GLU A 30 -15.24 9.00 -24.15
N THR A 31 -13.92 8.84 -24.40
CA THR A 31 -13.20 7.61 -24.02
C THR A 31 -13.14 7.45 -22.51
N VAL A 32 -12.89 8.53 -21.79
CA VAL A 32 -12.86 8.53 -20.32
C VAL A 32 -14.21 8.11 -19.74
N GLU A 33 -15.31 8.66 -20.25
CA GLU A 33 -16.66 8.29 -19.81
C GLU A 33 -17.00 6.83 -20.17
N SER A 34 -16.65 6.36 -21.36
CA SER A 34 -16.86 4.95 -21.75
C SER A 34 -16.11 3.98 -20.82
N VAL A 35 -14.90 4.33 -20.38
CA VAL A 35 -14.13 3.51 -19.43
C VAL A 35 -14.77 3.53 -18.03
N LYS A 36 -15.32 4.66 -17.58
CA LYS A 36 -16.10 4.73 -16.32
C LYS A 36 -17.36 3.86 -16.38
N GLU A 37 -18.08 3.90 -17.50
CA GLU A 37 -19.24 3.02 -17.70
C GLU A 37 -18.86 1.55 -17.65
N LEU A 38 -17.74 1.17 -18.27
CA LEU A 38 -17.22 -0.20 -18.21
C LEU A 38 -16.90 -0.60 -16.77
N ALA A 39 -16.19 0.25 -16.03
CA ALA A 39 -15.87 0.00 -14.62
C ALA A 39 -17.13 -0.18 -13.74
N ASN A 40 -18.17 0.61 -13.99
CA ASN A 40 -19.45 0.45 -13.31
C ASN A 40 -20.12 -0.90 -13.66
N LYS A 41 -20.09 -1.33 -14.92
CA LYS A 41 -20.61 -2.64 -15.35
C LYS A 41 -19.83 -3.82 -14.75
N MET A 42 -18.55 -3.63 -14.45
CA MET A 42 -17.70 -4.60 -13.76
C MET A 42 -17.86 -4.55 -12.23
N GLU A 43 -18.82 -3.81 -11.71
CA GLU A 43 -19.15 -3.70 -10.28
C GLU A 43 -18.00 -3.19 -9.39
N PHE A 44 -17.10 -2.34 -9.92
CA PHE A 44 -16.15 -1.65 -9.06
C PHE A 44 -16.89 -0.80 -8.02
N GLY A 45 -16.46 -0.86 -6.76
CA GLY A 45 -17.11 -0.16 -5.66
C GLY A 45 -16.89 1.37 -5.68
N ARG A 46 -15.80 1.83 -6.31
CA ARG A 46 -15.45 3.24 -6.42
C ARG A 46 -14.58 3.48 -7.66
N ILE A 47 -14.87 4.58 -8.36
CA ILE A 47 -14.03 5.08 -9.45
C ILE A 47 -13.37 6.38 -8.99
N CYS A 48 -12.05 6.46 -9.05
CA CYS A 48 -11.24 7.63 -8.73
C CYS A 48 -10.51 8.11 -9.98
N THR A 49 -10.50 9.40 -10.21
CA THR A 49 -9.69 10.00 -11.29
C THR A 49 -8.53 10.76 -10.65
N LEU A 50 -7.30 10.46 -11.07
CA LEU A 50 -6.08 11.07 -10.58
C LEU A 50 -5.25 11.58 -11.75
N SER A 51 -4.40 12.57 -11.51
CA SER A 51 -3.28 12.87 -12.39
C SER A 51 -2.21 11.79 -12.31
N ILE A 52 -1.28 11.76 -13.26
CA ILE A 52 -0.14 10.83 -13.24
C ILE A 52 0.67 11.00 -11.95
N GLU A 53 0.98 12.26 -11.61
CA GLU A 53 1.77 12.57 -10.42
C GLU A 53 1.07 12.14 -9.11
N GLU A 54 -0.23 12.39 -8.97
CA GLU A 54 -1.01 11.94 -7.81
C GLU A 54 -1.06 10.43 -7.70
N HIS A 55 -1.23 9.73 -8.85
CA HIS A 55 -1.21 8.28 -8.91
C HIS A 55 0.13 7.73 -8.43
N ASP A 56 1.22 8.21 -9.00
CA ASP A 56 2.55 7.68 -8.73
C ASP A 56 2.98 7.90 -7.27
N LYS A 57 2.66 9.07 -6.69
CA LYS A 57 2.84 9.34 -5.25
C LYS A 57 2.00 8.41 -4.38
N MET A 58 0.73 8.24 -4.72
CA MET A 58 -0.16 7.37 -3.95
C MET A 58 0.29 5.92 -3.99
N ILE A 59 0.70 5.40 -5.16
CA ILE A 59 1.22 4.04 -5.33
C ILE A 59 2.57 3.89 -4.62
N GLY A 60 3.43 4.89 -4.69
CA GLY A 60 4.71 4.93 -3.96
C GLY A 60 4.51 4.67 -2.47
N PHE A 61 3.60 5.38 -1.83
CA PHE A 61 3.33 5.25 -0.39
C PHE A 61 2.49 4.02 -0.04
N LEU A 62 1.31 3.84 -0.66
CA LEU A 62 0.34 2.82 -0.23
C LEU A 62 0.69 1.40 -0.67
N SER A 63 1.45 1.27 -1.75
CA SER A 63 1.78 -0.03 -2.34
C SER A 63 3.27 -0.32 -2.27
N GLN A 64 4.11 0.48 -2.92
CA GLN A 64 5.52 0.18 -3.07
C GLN A 64 6.28 0.23 -1.73
N LEU A 65 6.11 1.29 -0.95
CA LEU A 65 6.74 1.41 0.37
C LEU A 65 6.31 0.26 1.31
N THR A 66 5.05 -0.15 1.29
CA THR A 66 4.58 -1.25 2.14
C THR A 66 5.26 -2.58 1.80
N HIS A 67 5.53 -2.84 0.52
CA HIS A 67 6.31 -4.01 0.10
C HIS A 67 7.78 -3.89 0.50
N VAL A 68 8.39 -2.72 0.36
CA VAL A 68 9.77 -2.48 0.84
C VAL A 68 9.88 -2.75 2.34
N ILE A 69 8.93 -2.28 3.14
CA ILE A 69 8.90 -2.51 4.59
C ILE A 69 8.80 -4.01 4.91
N ALA A 70 7.88 -4.71 4.28
CA ALA A 70 7.67 -6.14 4.51
C ALA A 70 8.89 -6.98 4.13
N VAL A 71 9.49 -6.72 2.96
CA VAL A 71 10.71 -7.40 2.49
C VAL A 71 11.89 -7.07 3.40
N SER A 72 12.09 -5.81 3.77
CA SER A 72 13.18 -5.40 4.66
C SER A 72 13.05 -6.03 6.04
N LEU A 73 11.83 -6.07 6.59
CA LEU A 73 11.57 -6.70 7.88
C LEU A 73 11.91 -8.19 7.85
N MET A 74 11.52 -8.91 6.80
CA MET A 74 11.86 -10.34 6.65
C MET A 74 13.37 -10.57 6.53
N ASN A 75 14.10 -9.64 5.92
CA ASN A 75 15.54 -9.72 5.73
C ASN A 75 16.37 -9.22 6.94
N THR A 76 15.72 -8.70 8.00
CA THR A 76 16.42 -8.20 9.19
C THR A 76 17.08 -9.33 9.99
N HIS A 77 16.46 -10.49 10.04
CA HIS A 77 16.96 -11.64 10.78
C HIS A 77 16.88 -12.93 9.96
N ASP A 78 17.98 -13.65 9.91
CA ASP A 78 18.06 -15.00 9.34
C ASP A 78 17.92 -16.04 10.47
N ASN A 79 16.68 -16.31 10.88
CA ASN A 79 16.37 -17.29 11.90
C ASN A 79 15.18 -18.15 11.48
N ALA A 80 15.45 -19.37 11.03
CA ALA A 80 14.43 -20.32 10.58
C ALA A 80 13.41 -20.69 11.69
N ASN A 81 13.79 -20.58 12.96
CA ASN A 81 12.92 -20.93 14.08
C ASN A 81 11.88 -19.85 14.40
N LEU A 82 11.96 -18.64 13.79
CA LEU A 82 10.98 -17.57 14.02
C LEU A 82 9.55 -18.02 13.72
N VAL A 83 9.37 -18.96 12.81
CA VAL A 83 8.05 -19.48 12.44
C VAL A 83 7.31 -20.10 13.61
N GLU A 84 8.02 -20.70 14.58
CA GLU A 84 7.45 -21.33 15.76
C GLU A 84 6.92 -20.31 16.79
N TYR A 85 7.41 -19.06 16.74
CA TYR A 85 7.09 -18.00 17.70
C TYR A 85 6.26 -16.87 17.06
N THR A 86 5.85 -17.02 15.79
CA THR A 86 5.20 -15.97 15.02
C THR A 86 3.72 -15.82 15.41
N GLY A 87 3.33 -14.64 15.88
CA GLY A 87 1.94 -14.25 16.06
C GLY A 87 1.31 -13.64 14.79
N ASP A 88 0.01 -13.37 14.85
CA ASP A 88 -0.77 -12.85 13.71
C ASP A 88 -0.25 -11.48 13.22
N SER A 89 0.14 -10.60 14.14
CA SER A 89 0.65 -9.26 13.78
C SER A 89 1.86 -9.31 12.85
N PHE A 90 2.80 -10.24 13.10
CA PHE A 90 3.97 -10.39 12.24
C PHE A 90 3.56 -10.99 10.88
N ARG A 91 2.70 -12.00 10.88
CA ARG A 91 2.20 -12.64 9.65
C ARG A 91 1.45 -11.65 8.77
N ASP A 92 0.59 -10.84 9.35
CA ASP A 92 -0.17 -9.82 8.61
C ASP A 92 0.76 -8.77 8.00
N LEU A 93 1.73 -8.28 8.77
CA LEU A 93 2.68 -7.26 8.31
C LEU A 93 3.61 -7.78 7.21
N THR A 94 4.00 -9.06 7.28
CA THR A 94 4.96 -9.66 6.34
C THR A 94 4.31 -10.48 5.23
N ARG A 95 3.00 -10.60 5.21
CA ARG A 95 2.25 -11.39 4.20
C ARG A 95 2.63 -11.06 2.77
N ILE A 96 2.87 -9.78 2.50
CA ILE A 96 3.22 -9.26 1.17
C ILE A 96 4.72 -9.34 0.85
N ALA A 97 5.55 -9.84 1.76
CA ALA A 97 6.99 -10.04 1.50
C ALA A 97 7.27 -11.22 0.53
N LYS A 98 6.30 -12.14 0.35
CA LYS A 98 6.35 -13.14 -0.72
C LYS A 98 6.02 -12.44 -2.04
N ILE A 99 7.04 -11.99 -2.72
CA ILE A 99 6.96 -11.06 -3.84
C ILE A 99 7.43 -11.72 -5.14
N ASN A 100 6.94 -11.24 -6.27
CA ASN A 100 7.51 -11.59 -7.57
C ASN A 100 8.67 -10.64 -7.88
N GLU A 101 9.88 -11.16 -7.83
CA GLU A 101 11.13 -10.40 -7.91
C GLU A 101 11.25 -9.59 -9.21
N ASP A 102 10.91 -10.19 -10.35
CA ASP A 102 11.04 -9.51 -11.65
C ASP A 102 10.04 -8.34 -11.77
N LEU A 103 8.77 -8.63 -11.50
CA LEU A 103 7.70 -7.62 -11.58
C LEU A 103 7.97 -6.44 -10.65
N TRP A 104 8.30 -6.71 -9.39
CA TRP A 104 8.45 -5.65 -8.40
C TRP A 104 9.74 -4.85 -8.58
N THR A 105 10.81 -5.49 -9.07
CA THR A 105 12.02 -4.77 -9.46
C THR A 105 11.72 -3.76 -10.56
N GLU A 106 10.99 -4.16 -11.59
CA GLU A 106 10.58 -3.25 -12.68
C GLU A 106 9.73 -2.09 -12.14
N LEU A 107 8.68 -2.38 -11.36
CA LEU A 107 7.80 -1.36 -10.78
C LEU A 107 8.53 -0.36 -9.88
N PHE A 108 9.49 -0.83 -9.08
CA PHE A 108 10.28 0.05 -8.22
C PHE A 108 11.20 0.96 -9.02
N ILE A 109 11.84 0.45 -10.07
CA ILE A 109 12.70 1.25 -10.95
C ILE A 109 11.88 2.29 -11.73
N MET A 110 10.68 1.94 -12.20
CA MET A 110 9.81 2.88 -12.93
C MET A 110 9.33 4.05 -12.07
N ASN A 111 9.21 3.89 -10.77
CA ASN A 111 8.79 4.93 -9.81
C ASN A 111 9.90 5.31 -8.81
N LYS A 112 11.15 5.14 -9.21
CA LYS A 112 12.33 5.17 -8.34
C LYS A 112 12.42 6.42 -7.47
N ASP A 113 12.28 7.59 -8.05
CA ASP A 113 12.55 8.85 -7.34
C ASP A 113 11.50 9.09 -6.24
N ILE A 114 10.24 8.84 -6.55
CA ILE A 114 9.13 8.94 -5.59
C ILE A 114 9.29 7.88 -4.49
N LEU A 115 9.61 6.64 -4.86
CA LEU A 115 9.80 5.58 -3.88
C LEU A 115 11.00 5.86 -2.94
N LEU A 116 12.08 6.42 -3.45
CA LEU A 116 13.22 6.84 -2.62
C LEU A 116 12.83 7.91 -1.61
N ASP A 117 12.04 8.90 -2.02
CA ASP A 117 11.53 9.93 -1.11
C ASP A 117 10.66 9.32 0.00
N GLU A 118 9.77 8.41 -0.33
CA GLU A 118 8.91 7.71 0.64
C GLU A 118 9.74 6.83 1.60
N ILE A 119 10.76 6.13 1.10
CA ILE A 119 11.67 5.33 1.93
C ILE A 119 12.44 6.24 2.90
N ASN A 120 12.97 7.37 2.45
CA ASN A 120 13.70 8.30 3.31
C ASN A 120 12.80 8.86 4.41
N GLN A 121 11.59 9.29 4.11
CA GLN A 121 10.61 9.74 5.11
C GLN A 121 10.27 8.64 6.12
N PHE A 122 10.19 7.39 5.67
CA PHE A 122 9.96 6.26 6.57
C PHE A 122 11.16 5.98 7.47
N ILE A 123 12.39 6.06 6.95
CA ILE A 123 13.63 5.95 7.71
C ILE A 123 13.69 7.04 8.78
N ASP A 124 13.37 8.28 8.44
CA ASP A 124 13.31 9.39 9.40
C ASP A 124 12.29 9.12 10.51
N SER A 125 11.12 8.60 10.15
CA SER A 125 10.07 8.26 11.12
C SER A 125 10.49 7.15 12.09
N ILE A 126 11.16 6.09 11.59
CA ILE A 126 11.71 5.02 12.43
C ILE A 126 12.85 5.53 13.29
N SER A 127 13.73 6.37 12.74
CA SER A 127 14.84 6.97 13.48
C SER A 127 14.35 7.83 14.62
N HIS A 128 13.33 8.64 14.38
CA HIS A 128 12.69 9.45 15.44
C HIS A 128 12.08 8.59 16.55
N PHE A 129 11.43 7.49 16.19
CA PHE A 129 10.90 6.53 17.17
C PHE A 129 12.03 5.87 17.98
N ARG A 130 13.09 5.42 17.31
CA ARG A 130 14.29 4.85 17.95
C ARG A 130 14.91 5.83 18.95
N ASP A 131 15.10 7.10 18.55
CA ASP A 131 15.73 8.13 19.38
C ASP A 131 14.87 8.45 20.60
N SER A 132 13.54 8.49 20.44
CA SER A 132 12.60 8.65 21.55
C SER A 132 12.67 7.48 22.54
N LEU A 133 12.86 6.27 22.03
CA LEU A 133 13.02 5.07 22.85
C LEU A 133 14.37 5.06 23.58
N GLU A 134 15.45 5.40 22.89
CA GLU A 134 16.81 5.48 23.46
C GLU A 134 16.90 6.50 24.60
N GLN A 135 16.18 7.63 24.46
CA GLN A 135 16.10 8.68 25.47
C GLN A 135 15.04 8.42 26.56
N GLU A 136 14.35 7.28 26.48
CA GLU A 136 13.21 6.94 27.36
C GLU A 136 12.13 8.04 27.38
N ASP A 137 11.98 8.80 26.28
CA ASP A 137 10.97 9.86 26.17
C ASP A 137 9.56 9.26 26.02
N THR A 138 9.00 8.92 27.18
CA THR A 138 7.67 8.33 27.27
C THR A 138 6.56 9.26 26.79
N GLN A 139 6.75 10.58 26.87
CA GLN A 139 5.75 11.55 26.42
C GLN A 139 5.68 11.58 24.89
N GLU A 140 6.85 11.62 24.24
CA GLU A 140 6.92 11.60 22.79
C GLU A 140 6.41 10.26 22.23
N MET A 141 6.80 9.11 22.80
CA MET A 141 6.26 7.82 22.39
C MET A 141 4.74 7.77 22.49
N LYS A 142 4.15 8.25 23.58
CA LYS A 142 2.68 8.35 23.73
C LYS A 142 2.06 9.25 22.68
N ARG A 143 2.68 10.37 22.36
CA ARG A 143 2.23 11.29 21.30
C ARG A 143 2.17 10.58 19.95
N LEU A 144 3.22 9.81 19.61
CA LEU A 144 3.29 9.03 18.36
C LEU A 144 2.18 7.97 18.30
N PHE A 145 1.92 7.23 19.39
CA PHE A 145 0.83 6.23 19.45
C PHE A 145 -0.54 6.88 19.28
N ILE A 146 -0.80 7.99 19.94
CA ILE A 146 -2.07 8.72 19.81
C ILE A 146 -2.25 9.21 18.37
N GLN A 147 -1.20 9.73 17.76
CA GLN A 147 -1.22 10.21 16.39
C GLN A 147 -1.54 9.06 15.40
N SER A 148 -0.87 7.92 15.58
CA SER A 148 -1.08 6.71 14.76
C SER A 148 -2.54 6.23 14.87
N THR A 149 -3.06 6.11 16.09
CA THR A 149 -4.45 5.70 16.36
C THR A 149 -5.44 6.64 15.67
N LYS A 150 -5.28 7.94 15.83
CA LYS A 150 -6.16 8.94 15.18
C LYS A 150 -6.13 8.85 13.65
N ARG A 151 -4.95 8.55 13.07
CA ARG A 151 -4.84 8.35 11.62
C ARG A 151 -5.53 7.06 11.19
N ARG A 152 -5.32 5.96 11.91
CA ARG A 152 -5.91 4.64 11.61
C ARG A 152 -7.43 4.64 11.71
N ASP A 153 -8.00 5.36 12.68
CA ASP A 153 -9.46 5.48 12.85
C ASP A 153 -10.18 6.04 11.63
N LYS A 154 -9.50 6.82 10.80
CA LYS A 154 -10.08 7.34 9.54
C LYS A 154 -10.38 6.22 8.54
N PHE A 155 -9.61 5.16 8.56
CA PHE A 155 -9.82 3.99 7.68
C PHE A 155 -11.04 3.17 8.15
N ASN A 156 -11.25 3.03 9.47
CA ASN A 156 -12.40 2.29 10.03
C ASN A 156 -13.75 2.97 9.74
N LYS A 157 -13.79 4.32 9.66
CA LYS A 157 -15.02 5.08 9.38
C LYS A 157 -15.57 4.88 7.96
N THR A 158 -14.74 4.48 7.02
CA THR A 158 -15.16 4.15 5.66
C THR A 158 -15.84 2.80 5.56
N ASP A 159 -15.48 1.85 6.42
CA ASP A 159 -16.07 0.50 6.43
C ASP A 159 -17.44 0.47 7.12
N ALA A 160 -17.70 1.36 8.07
CA ALA A 160 -18.98 1.45 8.78
C ALA A 160 -20.16 1.92 7.92
N LYS A 161 -19.92 2.53 6.75
CA LYS A 161 -20.95 2.95 5.79
C LYS A 161 -21.34 1.86 4.77
N LYS A 162 -20.71 0.67 4.86
CA LYS A 162 -20.96 -0.48 3.98
C LYS A 162 -21.77 -1.61 4.65
N ARG A 163 -22.33 -1.38 5.86
CA ARG A 163 -23.22 -2.34 6.52
C ARG A 163 -24.68 -1.85 6.49
#